data_6b331c06a9d5558930da6329d678e39f
#
_entry.id   6b331c06a9d5558930da6329d678e39f
#
_cell.length_a   1.000
_cell.length_b   1.000
_cell.length_c   1.000
_cell.angle_alpha   90.00
_cell.angle_beta   90.00
_cell.angle_gamma   90.00
#
_symmetry.space_group_name_H-M   'P 1'
#
loop_
_entity.id
_entity.type
_entity.pdbx_description
1 polymer ?
#
loop_
_entity_poly.entity_id
_entity_poly.type
_entity_poly.pdbx_seq_one_letter_code
_entity_poly.pdbx_strand_id
1 'polypeptide(L)'
;MKKQLIAAAILSTLLSGAAFAQQTTEGPWMVRVRALHLDSANGDSTGLGLSVNNKWMPEVDVSYFFNPNMAVELVLTVPQKHTLHSSVLGIDLGTLKHLPPTLLAQYHFPMNGFKPYVGAGINYTRFSSVNLAPGVDIDRNSWGPALQVGVDIPLSGNLYLNFDVKKVYIRTDVALNGSKVGEFKVDPLLVGVGLGWRF
;
A
#
# COMPACT_ATOMS: atom_id res chain seq x y z
N MET A 1 15.37 -4.98 -20.21
CA MET A 1 15.58 -6.40 -19.88
C MET A 1 16.37 -6.63 -18.59
N LYS A 2 17.44 -5.90 -18.26
CA LYS A 2 18.25 -6.13 -17.04
C LYS A 2 17.52 -5.82 -15.70
N LYS A 3 16.52 -4.94 -15.67
CA LYS A 3 15.77 -4.58 -14.46
C LYS A 3 14.69 -5.60 -14.05
N GLN A 4 14.22 -6.43 -14.96
CA GLN A 4 13.26 -7.50 -14.68
C GLN A 4 13.92 -8.76 -14.12
N LEU A 5 15.21 -8.98 -14.42
CA LEU A 5 15.99 -10.11 -13.90
C LEU A 5 16.35 -9.95 -12.42
N ILE A 6 16.49 -8.71 -11.94
CA ILE A 6 16.81 -8.44 -10.53
C ILE A 6 15.61 -8.73 -9.63
N ALA A 7 14.38 -8.41 -10.08
CA ALA A 7 13.16 -8.71 -9.33
C ALA A 7 12.91 -10.22 -9.22
N ALA A 8 13.20 -10.98 -10.29
CA ALA A 8 13.07 -12.43 -10.29
C ALA A 8 14.14 -13.13 -9.40
N ALA A 9 15.36 -12.58 -9.33
CA ALA A 9 16.43 -13.13 -8.51
C ALA A 9 16.18 -12.93 -6.99
N ILE A 10 15.56 -11.83 -6.59
CA ILE A 10 15.19 -11.60 -5.18
C ILE A 10 14.05 -12.53 -4.76
N LEU A 11 13.11 -12.84 -5.65
CA LEU A 11 12.01 -13.76 -5.37
C LEU A 11 12.50 -15.22 -5.22
N SER A 12 13.50 -15.63 -5.99
CA SER A 12 14.03 -17.01 -5.96
C SER A 12 14.87 -17.31 -4.71
N THR A 13 15.53 -16.33 -4.11
CA THR A 13 16.30 -16.51 -2.87
C THR A 13 15.42 -16.58 -1.62
N LEU A 14 14.21 -16.04 -1.65
CA LEU A 14 13.24 -16.14 -0.55
C LEU A 14 12.51 -17.49 -0.51
N LEU A 15 12.47 -18.24 -1.62
CA LEU A 15 11.79 -19.54 -1.72
C LEU A 15 12.67 -20.72 -1.29
N SER A 16 13.98 -20.58 -1.20
CA SER A 16 14.90 -21.68 -0.85
C SER A 16 15.04 -21.95 0.65
N GLY A 17 14.43 -21.15 1.52
CA GLY A 17 14.44 -21.30 2.99
C GLY A 17 13.33 -22.18 3.57
N ALA A 18 12.42 -22.75 2.77
CA ALA A 18 11.18 -23.39 3.25
C ALA A 18 11.24 -24.90 3.47
N ALA A 19 12.42 -25.51 3.60
CA ALA A 19 12.55 -26.96 3.70
C ALA A 19 13.02 -27.46 5.07
N PHE A 20 12.43 -26.98 6.18
CA PHE A 20 12.56 -27.65 7.48
C PHE A 20 11.23 -27.64 8.22
N ALA A 21 10.42 -28.69 7.99
CA ALA A 21 9.24 -28.99 8.81
C ALA A 21 9.71 -29.56 10.15
N GLN A 22 9.78 -28.74 11.17
CA GLN A 22 9.84 -29.19 12.56
C GLN A 22 9.02 -28.22 13.40
N GLN A 23 8.24 -28.73 14.33
CA GLN A 23 7.31 -28.07 15.27
C GLN A 23 7.78 -26.65 15.63
N THR A 24 7.42 -25.68 14.81
CA THR A 24 7.95 -24.33 14.91
C THR A 24 7.06 -23.53 15.84
N THR A 25 7.59 -23.16 16.99
CA THR A 25 7.19 -21.91 17.62
C THR A 25 7.21 -20.85 16.51
N GLU A 26 6.03 -20.25 16.23
CA GLU A 26 5.92 -19.19 15.22
C GLU A 26 6.97 -18.13 15.52
N GLY A 27 7.91 -17.93 14.61
CA GLY A 27 8.95 -16.92 14.76
C GLY A 27 8.39 -15.50 14.73
N PRO A 28 9.20 -14.49 15.05
CA PRO A 28 8.74 -13.12 15.18
C PRO A 28 8.53 -12.40 13.84
N TRP A 29 9.07 -12.91 12.74
CA TRP A 29 9.02 -12.25 11.45
C TRP A 29 7.94 -12.85 10.55
N MET A 30 7.22 -12.00 9.85
CA MET A 30 6.28 -12.40 8.80
C MET A 30 6.45 -11.52 7.58
N VAL A 31 6.53 -12.15 6.41
CA VAL A 31 6.53 -11.45 5.11
C VAL A 31 5.25 -11.83 4.37
N ARG A 32 4.53 -10.85 3.85
CA ARG A 32 3.36 -11.08 3.00
C ARG A 32 3.57 -10.48 1.61
N VAL A 33 3.03 -11.16 0.61
CA VAL A 33 2.94 -10.68 -0.76
C VAL A 33 1.47 -10.71 -1.16
N ARG A 34 0.93 -9.56 -1.60
CA ARG A 34 -0.49 -9.39 -1.94
C ARG A 34 -0.68 -8.88 -3.35
N ALA A 35 -1.77 -9.29 -3.98
CA ALA A 35 -2.39 -8.53 -5.06
C ALA A 35 -3.38 -7.56 -4.42
N LEU A 36 -3.21 -6.27 -4.68
CA LEU A 36 -3.93 -5.18 -4.05
C LEU A 36 -4.73 -4.41 -5.09
N HIS A 37 -6.01 -4.20 -4.83
CA HIS A 37 -6.85 -3.27 -5.59
C HIS A 37 -6.91 -1.93 -4.87
N LEU A 38 -6.52 -0.87 -5.57
CA LEU A 38 -6.61 0.52 -5.11
C LEU A 38 -7.88 1.14 -5.68
N ASP A 39 -8.77 1.58 -4.79
CA ASP A 39 -9.95 2.36 -5.10
C ASP A 39 -9.80 3.77 -4.50
N SER A 40 -9.63 4.78 -5.37
CA SER A 40 -9.39 6.16 -4.97
C SER A 40 -10.71 6.86 -4.62
N ALA A 41 -10.75 7.58 -3.50
CA ALA A 41 -11.92 8.37 -3.12
C ALA A 41 -12.12 9.61 -4.02
N ASN A 42 -11.03 10.09 -4.67
CA ASN A 42 -11.05 11.20 -5.62
C ASN A 42 -11.75 12.47 -5.09
N GLY A 43 -11.46 12.86 -3.85
CA GLY A 43 -11.98 14.10 -3.27
C GLY A 43 -11.22 15.31 -3.82
N ASP A 44 -11.94 16.35 -4.24
CA ASP A 44 -11.35 17.56 -4.81
C ASP A 44 -11.99 18.83 -4.25
N SER A 45 -11.18 19.78 -3.82
CA SER A 45 -11.62 21.12 -3.39
C SER A 45 -11.13 22.25 -4.31
N THR A 46 -10.49 21.90 -5.44
CA THR A 46 -10.00 22.90 -6.41
C THR A 46 -11.10 23.41 -7.33
N GLY A 47 -12.23 22.70 -7.41
CA GLY A 47 -13.30 22.95 -8.38
C GLY A 47 -13.01 22.43 -9.78
N LEU A 48 -11.89 21.69 -9.98
CA LEU A 48 -11.51 21.10 -11.28
C LEU A 48 -12.08 19.69 -11.48
N GLY A 49 -12.70 19.09 -10.46
CA GLY A 49 -13.19 17.71 -10.50
C GLY A 49 -12.06 16.71 -10.73
N LEU A 50 -11.00 16.81 -9.94
CA LEU A 50 -9.80 16.00 -10.09
C LEU A 50 -10.03 14.53 -9.67
N SER A 51 -9.48 13.62 -10.44
CA SER A 51 -9.53 12.18 -10.15
C SER A 51 -8.28 11.45 -10.66
N VAL A 52 -7.98 10.32 -10.01
CA VAL A 52 -6.97 9.36 -10.48
C VAL A 52 -7.61 7.99 -10.66
N ASN A 53 -7.05 7.19 -11.56
CA ASN A 53 -7.59 5.89 -11.92
C ASN A 53 -7.35 4.84 -10.82
N ASN A 54 -8.33 3.96 -10.63
CA ASN A 54 -8.21 2.75 -9.83
C ASN A 54 -7.32 1.72 -10.54
N LYS A 55 -6.67 0.83 -9.77
CA LYS A 55 -5.79 -0.19 -10.35
C LYS A 55 -5.43 -1.33 -9.41
N TRP A 56 -4.99 -2.43 -10.01
CA TRP A 56 -4.33 -3.52 -9.31
C TRP A 56 -2.83 -3.30 -9.25
N MET A 57 -2.22 -3.65 -8.11
CA MET A 57 -0.78 -3.56 -7.90
C MET A 57 -0.26 -4.64 -6.95
N PRO A 58 1.02 -5.02 -7.04
CA PRO A 58 1.66 -5.87 -6.04
C PRO A 58 2.00 -5.04 -4.80
N GLU A 59 1.86 -5.67 -3.64
CA GLU A 59 2.27 -5.15 -2.34
C GLU A 59 3.11 -6.21 -1.63
N VAL A 60 4.13 -5.76 -0.92
CA VAL A 60 4.93 -6.59 0.00
C VAL A 60 4.94 -5.91 1.35
N ASP A 61 4.71 -6.64 2.42
CA ASP A 61 4.92 -6.16 3.77
C ASP A 61 5.82 -7.07 4.58
N VAL A 62 6.41 -6.46 5.60
CA VAL A 62 7.21 -7.15 6.60
C VAL A 62 6.65 -6.79 7.96
N SER A 63 6.25 -7.78 8.73
CA SER A 63 5.76 -7.63 10.10
C SER A 63 6.71 -8.24 11.09
N TYR A 64 6.93 -7.55 12.22
CA TYR A 64 7.64 -8.05 13.37
C TYR A 64 6.69 -8.18 14.56
N PHE A 65 6.55 -9.38 15.09
CA PHE A 65 5.70 -9.71 16.23
C PHE A 65 6.48 -9.62 17.54
N PHE A 66 6.10 -8.71 18.41
CA PHE A 66 6.65 -8.59 19.76
C PHE A 66 6.12 -9.70 20.68
N ASN A 67 4.92 -10.17 20.40
CA ASN A 67 4.22 -11.27 21.07
C ASN A 67 3.11 -11.78 20.13
N PRO A 68 2.37 -12.86 20.49
CA PRO A 68 1.32 -13.41 19.63
C PRO A 68 0.22 -12.43 19.20
N ASN A 69 0.02 -11.34 19.93
CA ASN A 69 -1.05 -10.38 19.71
C ASN A 69 -0.57 -9.05 19.09
N MET A 70 0.68 -8.67 19.26
CA MET A 70 1.16 -7.34 18.86
C MET A 70 2.27 -7.43 17.82
N ALA A 71 2.10 -6.69 16.73
CA ALA A 71 3.11 -6.57 15.69
C ALA A 71 3.25 -5.13 15.19
N VAL A 72 4.38 -4.85 14.56
CA VAL A 72 4.57 -3.69 13.68
C VAL A 72 4.73 -4.17 12.26
N GLU A 73 4.06 -3.52 11.32
CA GLU A 73 4.10 -3.84 9.88
C GLU A 73 4.63 -2.66 9.09
N LEU A 74 5.60 -2.92 8.23
CA LEU A 74 6.06 -1.99 7.20
C LEU A 74 5.54 -2.46 5.85
N VAL A 75 4.66 -1.65 5.25
CA VAL A 75 4.08 -1.90 3.93
C VAL A 75 4.90 -1.18 2.87
N LEU A 76 5.26 -1.91 1.82
CA LEU A 76 6.03 -1.43 0.68
C LEU A 76 5.30 -1.77 -0.63
N THR A 77 5.29 -0.81 -1.55
CA THR A 77 4.77 -1.00 -2.91
C THR A 77 5.79 -0.50 -3.92
N VAL A 78 5.60 -0.84 -5.18
CA VAL A 78 6.37 -0.20 -6.26
C VAL A 78 5.73 1.15 -6.63
N PRO A 79 6.52 2.15 -7.09
CA PRO A 79 5.96 3.43 -7.51
C PRO A 79 4.86 3.26 -8.55
N GLN A 80 3.65 3.73 -8.24
CA GLN A 80 2.48 3.59 -9.09
C GLN A 80 2.28 4.84 -9.95
N LYS A 81 2.17 4.64 -11.28
CA LYS A 81 1.85 5.71 -12.21
C LYS A 81 0.33 5.88 -12.32
N HIS A 82 -0.16 7.09 -12.12
CA HIS A 82 -1.56 7.46 -12.30
C HIS A 82 -1.70 8.57 -13.33
N THR A 83 -2.85 8.59 -14.01
CA THR A 83 -3.29 9.71 -14.82
C THR A 83 -4.17 10.60 -13.94
N LEU A 84 -3.89 11.90 -13.90
CA LEU A 84 -4.73 12.91 -13.27
C LEU A 84 -5.70 13.44 -14.33
N HIS A 85 -6.99 13.22 -14.09
CA HIS A 85 -8.07 13.66 -14.96
C HIS A 85 -8.85 14.82 -14.34
N SER A 86 -9.31 15.77 -15.15
CA SER A 86 -10.25 16.81 -14.74
C SER A 86 -11.60 16.58 -15.43
N SER A 87 -12.63 16.29 -14.65
CA SER A 87 -13.99 16.11 -15.17
C SER A 87 -14.63 17.44 -15.60
N VAL A 88 -14.23 18.56 -15.02
CA VAL A 88 -14.73 19.90 -15.38
C VAL A 88 -14.18 20.34 -16.72
N LEU A 89 -12.88 20.07 -16.98
CA LEU A 89 -12.24 20.42 -18.24
C LEU A 89 -12.43 19.32 -19.31
N GLY A 90 -12.84 18.10 -18.93
CA GLY A 90 -13.00 16.95 -19.81
C GLY A 90 -11.68 16.42 -20.40
N ILE A 91 -10.54 16.67 -19.75
CA ILE A 91 -9.21 16.31 -20.26
C ILE A 91 -8.34 15.65 -19.17
N ASP A 92 -7.33 14.92 -19.62
CA ASP A 92 -6.24 14.45 -18.78
C ASP A 92 -5.22 15.58 -18.59
N LEU A 93 -5.01 15.97 -17.34
CA LEU A 93 -4.05 17.01 -16.97
C LEU A 93 -2.61 16.51 -17.00
N GLY A 94 -2.41 15.19 -17.06
CA GLY A 94 -1.10 14.58 -17.13
C GLY A 94 -0.94 13.35 -16.24
N THR A 95 0.29 13.05 -15.85
CA THR A 95 0.60 11.84 -15.07
C THR A 95 1.51 12.15 -13.90
N LEU A 96 1.36 11.35 -12.84
CA LEU A 96 2.20 11.37 -11.67
C LEU A 96 2.50 9.94 -11.20
N LYS A 97 3.58 9.77 -10.44
CA LYS A 97 3.84 8.53 -9.71
C LYS A 97 3.77 8.80 -8.22
N HIS A 98 3.22 7.86 -7.44
CA HIS A 98 3.29 7.91 -6.00
C HIS A 98 3.86 6.62 -5.42
N LEU A 99 4.56 6.75 -4.31
CA LEU A 99 5.10 5.65 -3.51
C LEU A 99 4.68 5.88 -2.06
N PRO A 100 3.74 5.08 -1.52
CA PRO A 100 3.17 5.26 -0.19
C PRO A 100 3.67 4.21 0.83
N PRO A 101 4.93 4.21 1.30
CA PRO A 101 5.30 3.39 2.44
C PRO A 101 4.40 3.71 3.64
N THR A 102 3.95 2.65 4.32
CA THR A 102 3.04 2.77 5.46
C THR A 102 3.57 1.95 6.63
N LEU A 103 3.63 2.55 7.80
CA LEU A 103 4.01 1.89 9.05
C LEU A 103 2.77 1.75 9.93
N LEU A 104 2.47 0.51 10.36
CA LEU A 104 1.27 0.17 11.13
C LEU A 104 1.65 -0.56 12.40
N ALA A 105 1.02 -0.21 13.51
CA ALA A 105 0.93 -1.05 14.70
C ALA A 105 -0.31 -1.93 14.56
N GLN A 106 -0.16 -3.24 14.76
CA GLN A 106 -1.24 -4.22 14.62
C GLN A 106 -1.52 -4.91 15.94
N TYR A 107 -2.80 -5.20 16.16
CA TYR A 107 -3.26 -6.11 17.21
C TYR A 107 -3.97 -7.30 16.58
N HIS A 108 -3.43 -8.49 16.82
CA HIS A 108 -3.93 -9.77 16.34
C HIS A 108 -4.77 -10.47 17.42
N PHE A 109 -5.87 -11.09 16.98
CA PHE A 109 -6.76 -11.90 17.83
C PHE A 109 -6.61 -13.37 17.44
N PRO A 110 -5.63 -14.12 18.01
CA PRO A 110 -5.43 -15.52 17.67
C PRO A 110 -6.66 -16.34 18.02
N MET A 111 -7.32 -16.90 17.02
CA MET A 111 -8.48 -17.78 17.13
C MET A 111 -8.17 -19.14 16.49
N ASN A 112 -8.98 -20.13 16.77
CA ASN A 112 -8.79 -21.46 16.21
C ASN A 112 -9.07 -21.43 14.71
N GLY A 113 -8.03 -21.65 13.87
CA GLY A 113 -8.12 -21.72 12.42
C GLY A 113 -8.02 -20.37 11.66
N PHE A 114 -7.99 -19.22 12.34
CA PHE A 114 -7.79 -17.92 11.71
C PHE A 114 -7.31 -16.87 12.72
N LYS A 115 -6.62 -15.84 12.25
CA LYS A 115 -6.03 -14.78 13.08
C LYS A 115 -6.46 -13.42 12.52
N PRO A 116 -7.65 -12.89 12.88
CA PRO A 116 -8.03 -11.54 12.49
C PRO A 116 -7.16 -10.52 13.20
N TYR A 117 -6.99 -9.36 12.57
CA TYR A 117 -6.21 -8.25 13.12
C TYR A 117 -6.78 -6.90 12.74
N VAL A 118 -6.48 -5.92 13.56
CA VAL A 118 -6.71 -4.51 13.29
C VAL A 118 -5.38 -3.77 13.36
N GLY A 119 -5.25 -2.69 12.60
CA GLY A 119 -4.04 -1.88 12.58
C GLY A 119 -4.34 -0.40 12.45
N ALA A 120 -3.44 0.40 13.02
CA ALA A 120 -3.44 1.84 12.85
C ALA A 120 -2.00 2.34 12.73
N GLY A 121 -1.79 3.39 11.94
CA GLY A 121 -0.45 3.90 11.73
C GLY A 121 -0.39 5.14 10.87
N ILE A 122 0.76 5.35 10.27
CA ILE A 122 1.10 6.51 9.46
C ILE A 122 1.54 6.09 8.06
N ASN A 123 1.10 6.86 7.08
CA ASN A 123 1.55 6.77 5.70
C ASN A 123 2.39 7.99 5.35
N TYR A 124 3.50 7.76 4.66
CA TYR A 124 4.24 8.80 3.97
C TYR A 124 4.19 8.55 2.48
N THR A 125 3.61 9.46 1.72
CA THR A 125 3.54 9.36 0.25
C THR A 125 4.47 10.37 -0.40
N ARG A 126 5.32 9.88 -1.30
CA ARG A 126 6.13 10.74 -2.17
C ARG A 126 5.59 10.69 -3.60
N PHE A 127 5.24 11.87 -4.12
CA PHE A 127 4.88 12.06 -5.51
C PHE A 127 6.14 12.34 -6.34
N SER A 128 6.31 11.61 -7.44
CA SER A 128 7.45 11.70 -8.34
C SER A 128 7.02 11.63 -9.79
N SER A 129 7.92 11.94 -10.72
CA SER A 129 7.61 11.97 -12.17
C SER A 129 6.30 12.70 -12.46
N VAL A 130 6.12 13.86 -11.83
CA VAL A 130 4.92 14.69 -12.01
C VAL A 130 5.08 15.46 -13.31
N ASN A 131 4.31 15.04 -14.31
CA ASN A 131 4.25 15.61 -15.66
C ASN A 131 2.81 16.07 -15.89
N LEU A 132 2.49 17.27 -15.43
CA LEU A 132 1.16 17.87 -15.53
C LEU A 132 1.13 18.97 -16.60
N ALA A 133 -0.06 19.40 -16.98
CA ALA A 133 -0.28 20.50 -17.90
C ALA A 133 0.44 21.79 -17.42
N PRO A 134 0.88 22.66 -18.36
CA PRO A 134 1.55 23.90 -17.99
C PRO A 134 0.75 24.72 -16.95
N GLY A 135 1.44 25.17 -15.92
CA GLY A 135 0.87 25.95 -14.84
C GLY A 135 0.20 25.12 -13.73
N VAL A 136 0.00 23.81 -13.90
CA VAL A 136 -0.52 22.91 -12.84
C VAL A 136 0.62 22.25 -12.12
N ASP A 137 0.63 22.32 -10.80
CA ASP A 137 1.59 21.60 -9.94
C ASP A 137 0.93 21.05 -8.69
N ILE A 138 1.60 20.11 -8.01
CA ILE A 138 1.17 19.50 -6.76
C ILE A 138 2.33 19.42 -5.76
N ASP A 139 2.02 19.37 -4.48
CA ASP A 139 3.01 19.06 -3.45
C ASP A 139 3.57 17.65 -3.63
N ARG A 140 4.87 17.50 -3.35
CA ARG A 140 5.60 16.24 -3.59
C ARG A 140 5.51 15.25 -2.44
N ASN A 141 5.03 15.66 -1.29
CA ASN A 141 4.99 14.85 -0.09
C ASN A 141 3.63 14.94 0.58
N SER A 142 3.17 13.81 1.11
CA SER A 142 1.93 13.72 1.89
C SER A 142 2.16 12.86 3.12
N TRP A 143 1.67 13.29 4.26
CA TRP A 143 1.59 12.51 5.48
C TRP A 143 0.13 12.33 5.88
N GLY A 144 -0.25 11.12 6.25
CA GLY A 144 -1.61 10.86 6.67
C GLY A 144 -1.73 9.62 7.56
N PRO A 145 -2.82 9.48 8.30
CA PRO A 145 -3.11 8.25 9.03
C PRO A 145 -3.44 7.10 8.09
N ALA A 146 -3.27 5.88 8.61
CA ALA A 146 -3.71 4.66 7.96
C ALA A 146 -4.44 3.78 8.98
N LEU A 147 -5.52 3.14 8.54
CA LEU A 147 -6.29 2.17 9.31
C LEU A 147 -6.34 0.86 8.53
N GLN A 148 -6.34 -0.26 9.26
CA GLN A 148 -6.26 -1.58 8.67
C GLN A 148 -7.14 -2.58 9.40
N VAL A 149 -7.72 -3.50 8.66
CA VAL A 149 -8.37 -4.70 9.18
C VAL A 149 -8.04 -5.86 8.24
N GLY A 150 -7.72 -7.02 8.80
CA GLY A 150 -7.41 -8.18 7.98
C GLY A 150 -7.51 -9.48 8.74
N VAL A 151 -7.19 -10.57 8.05
CA VAL A 151 -7.18 -11.91 8.61
C VAL A 151 -6.09 -12.75 7.98
N ASP A 152 -5.33 -13.45 8.80
CA ASP A 152 -4.38 -14.50 8.42
C ASP A 152 -5.02 -15.87 8.69
N ILE A 153 -5.13 -16.72 7.66
CA ILE A 153 -5.68 -18.07 7.73
C ILE A 153 -4.51 -19.05 7.55
N PRO A 154 -4.13 -19.83 8.56
CA PRO A 154 -3.08 -20.84 8.43
C PRO A 154 -3.44 -21.85 7.33
N LEU A 155 -2.52 -22.13 6.42
CA LEU A 155 -2.67 -23.15 5.38
C LEU A 155 -1.87 -24.40 5.71
N SER A 156 -0.57 -24.28 5.86
CA SER A 156 0.33 -25.39 6.14
C SER A 156 1.67 -24.85 6.69
N GLY A 157 2.14 -25.43 7.79
CA GLY A 157 3.38 -25.01 8.42
C GLY A 157 3.36 -23.52 8.79
N ASN A 158 4.23 -22.76 8.17
CA ASN A 158 4.38 -21.32 8.37
C ASN A 158 3.71 -20.46 7.28
N LEU A 159 2.93 -21.06 6.38
CA LEU A 159 2.25 -20.40 5.27
C LEU A 159 0.83 -19.98 5.68
N TYR A 160 0.45 -18.76 5.33
CA TYR A 160 -0.86 -18.16 5.60
C TYR A 160 -1.49 -17.63 4.32
N LEU A 161 -2.81 -17.79 4.18
CA LEU A 161 -3.61 -16.99 3.28
C LEU A 161 -4.02 -15.72 4.01
N ASN A 162 -3.85 -14.56 3.36
CA ASN A 162 -4.15 -13.27 3.96
C ASN A 162 -5.19 -12.51 3.13
N PHE A 163 -6.16 -11.93 3.83
CA PHE A 163 -7.06 -10.90 3.31
C PHE A 163 -6.87 -9.63 4.13
N ASP A 164 -6.83 -8.49 3.45
CA ASP A 164 -6.50 -7.21 4.05
C ASP A 164 -7.29 -6.07 3.43
N VAL A 165 -7.77 -5.17 4.25
CA VAL A 165 -8.41 -3.92 3.85
C VAL A 165 -7.74 -2.77 4.59
N LYS A 166 -7.21 -1.80 3.84
CA LYS A 166 -6.60 -0.58 4.39
C LYS A 166 -7.29 0.67 3.90
N LYS A 167 -7.56 1.59 4.80
CA LYS A 167 -7.90 2.98 4.48
C LYS A 167 -6.69 3.84 4.74
N VAL A 168 -6.17 4.46 3.68
CA VAL A 168 -4.99 5.34 3.76
C VAL A 168 -5.41 6.74 3.38
N TYR A 169 -4.94 7.74 4.12
CA TYR A 169 -5.23 9.15 3.84
C TYR A 169 -4.03 9.76 3.15
N ILE A 170 -4.21 10.12 1.87
CA ILE A 170 -3.18 10.70 1.00
C ILE A 170 -3.75 11.95 0.37
N ARG A 171 -3.15 13.10 0.68
CA ARG A 171 -3.65 14.41 0.24
C ARG A 171 -2.50 15.25 -0.28
N THR A 172 -2.78 16.08 -1.27
CA THR A 172 -1.78 16.97 -1.84
C THR A 172 -2.41 18.31 -2.20
N ASP A 173 -1.68 19.37 -1.93
CA ASP A 173 -2.07 20.70 -2.38
C ASP A 173 -1.88 20.82 -3.89
N VAL A 174 -2.81 21.46 -4.55
CA VAL A 174 -2.79 21.74 -5.97
C VAL A 174 -2.56 23.23 -6.18
N ALA A 175 -1.58 23.55 -7.02
CA ALA A 175 -1.26 24.92 -7.40
C ALA A 175 -1.53 25.15 -8.90
N LEU A 176 -2.04 26.34 -9.21
CA LEU A 176 -2.19 26.83 -10.57
C LEU A 176 -1.39 28.13 -10.71
N ASN A 177 -0.44 28.14 -11.65
CA ASN A 177 0.49 29.25 -11.88
C ASN A 177 1.19 29.72 -10.57
N GLY A 178 1.58 28.77 -9.71
CA GLY A 178 2.27 29.01 -8.46
C GLY A 178 1.36 29.41 -7.28
N SER A 179 0.06 29.57 -7.49
CA SER A 179 -0.90 29.87 -6.41
C SER A 179 -1.66 28.62 -6.02
N LYS A 180 -1.75 28.30 -4.73
CA LYS A 180 -2.58 27.19 -4.23
C LYS A 180 -4.04 27.46 -4.53
N VAL A 181 -4.70 26.51 -5.21
CA VAL A 181 -6.12 26.60 -5.59
C VAL A 181 -7.01 25.63 -4.82
N GLY A 182 -6.42 24.64 -4.14
CA GLY A 182 -7.16 23.67 -3.34
C GLY A 182 -6.33 22.45 -2.97
N GLU A 183 -7.02 21.42 -2.48
CA GLU A 183 -6.45 20.13 -2.09
C GLU A 183 -7.08 19.01 -2.91
N PHE A 184 -6.26 18.08 -3.38
CA PHE A 184 -6.71 16.83 -3.98
C PHE A 184 -6.49 15.67 -3.01
N LYS A 185 -7.55 14.87 -2.80
CA LYS A 185 -7.60 13.76 -1.84
C LYS A 185 -7.68 12.44 -2.61
N VAL A 186 -6.58 11.71 -2.67
CA VAL A 186 -6.58 10.34 -3.20
C VAL A 186 -7.30 9.42 -2.22
N ASP A 187 -7.00 9.52 -0.93
CA ASP A 187 -7.62 8.82 0.22
C ASP A 187 -8.10 7.39 -0.14
N PRO A 188 -7.24 6.49 -0.64
CA PRO A 188 -7.68 5.23 -1.22
C PRO A 188 -8.20 4.25 -0.17
N LEU A 189 -9.17 3.42 -0.60
CA LEU A 189 -9.46 2.14 0.00
C LEU A 189 -8.66 1.07 -0.74
N LEU A 190 -7.88 0.28 0.00
CA LEU A 190 -7.01 -0.75 -0.52
C LEU A 190 -7.56 -2.11 -0.09
N VAL A 191 -7.87 -2.99 -1.03
CA VAL A 191 -8.36 -4.35 -0.76
C VAL A 191 -7.38 -5.34 -1.34
N GLY A 192 -6.83 -6.21 -0.50
CA GLY A 192 -5.77 -7.13 -0.87
C GLY A 192 -6.04 -8.57 -0.51
N VAL A 193 -5.49 -9.46 -1.33
CA VAL A 193 -5.41 -10.89 -1.06
C VAL A 193 -4.01 -11.38 -1.38
N GLY A 194 -3.48 -12.28 -0.56
CA GLY A 194 -2.11 -12.76 -0.76
C GLY A 194 -1.71 -13.90 0.14
N LEU A 195 -0.44 -14.16 0.16
CA LEU A 195 0.19 -15.20 0.98
C LEU A 195 1.21 -14.57 1.94
N GLY A 196 1.26 -15.12 3.14
CA GLY A 196 2.23 -14.73 4.18
C GLY A 196 3.07 -15.94 4.61
N TRP A 197 4.33 -15.67 4.93
CA TRP A 197 5.24 -16.65 5.52
C TRP A 197 5.76 -16.11 6.84
N ARG A 198 5.65 -16.92 7.89
CA ARG A 198 6.12 -16.58 9.22
C ARG A 198 7.35 -17.42 9.60
N PHE A 199 8.41 -16.82 10.13
CA PHE A 199 9.70 -17.47 10.46
C PHE A 199 10.43 -16.73 11.58
#